data_5bec50c46666cf50ad7f86a3fab8bdcb
#
_entry.id   5bec50c46666cf50ad7f86a3fab8bdcb
#
_cell.length_a   1.000
_cell.length_b   1.000
_cell.length_c   1.000
_cell.angle_alpha   90.00
_cell.angle_beta   90.00
_cell.angle_gamma   90.00
#
_symmetry.space_group_name_H-M   'P 1'
#
loop_
_entity.id
_entity.type
_entity.pdbx_description
1 polymer ?
#
loop_
_entity_poly.entity_id
_entity_poly.type
_entity_poly.pdbx_seq_one_letter_code
_entity_poly.pdbx_strand_id
1 'polypeptide(L)'
;MTFSSARFVLDSFAVIAFLRDEEGADKIEQILREAERGKIKLYMHMINFGEVYYNVLKEDGETLANGIWAKVKNYPVNFLDDLSEGFLLSVTKFKGRYPISYADAFAAATSVEKEALLITGDPDFKFLERDGKIKVLWIRNV
;
A
#
# COMPACT_ATOMS: atom_id res chain seq x y z
N MET A 1 16.43 2.94 16.07
CA MET A 1 15.86 1.81 15.28
C MET A 1 16.80 1.49 14.13
N THR A 2 17.15 0.23 14.01
CA THR A 2 17.93 -0.19 12.85
C THR A 2 17.03 -0.28 11.63
N PHE A 3 17.62 -0.12 10.45
CA PHE A 3 16.86 -0.20 9.19
C PHE A 3 16.18 -1.56 9.02
N SER A 4 16.83 -2.64 9.49
CA SER A 4 16.32 -3.99 9.39
C SER A 4 15.02 -4.23 10.17
N SER A 5 14.65 -3.35 11.11
CA SER A 5 13.38 -3.45 11.85
C SER A 5 12.27 -2.60 11.24
N ALA A 6 12.54 -1.88 10.16
CA ALA A 6 11.55 -1.03 9.51
C ALA A 6 10.48 -1.87 8.82
N ARG A 7 9.23 -1.40 8.93
CA ARG A 7 8.05 -2.03 8.35
C ARG A 7 7.32 -1.01 7.49
N PHE A 8 6.88 -1.46 6.32
CA PHE A 8 6.18 -0.60 5.37
C PHE A 8 4.96 -1.31 4.82
N VAL A 9 3.94 -0.52 4.48
CA VAL A 9 2.73 -0.98 3.80
C VAL A 9 2.61 -0.26 2.46
N LEU A 10 2.42 -1.01 1.39
CA LEU A 10 2.14 -0.46 0.07
C LEU A 10 0.64 -0.29 -0.11
N ASP A 11 0.20 0.88 -0.58
CA ASP A 11 -1.14 1.04 -1.10
C ASP A 11 -1.16 0.80 -2.63
N SER A 12 -2.32 0.87 -3.25
CA SER A 12 -2.44 0.69 -4.70
C SER A 12 -1.74 1.80 -5.47
N PHE A 13 -1.78 3.04 -4.97
CA PHE A 13 -1.11 4.18 -5.61
C PHE A 13 0.38 3.91 -5.82
N ALA A 14 1.05 3.44 -4.76
CA ALA A 14 2.48 3.17 -4.80
C ALA A 14 2.84 2.09 -5.84
N VAL A 15 2.08 1.00 -5.86
CA VAL A 15 2.32 -0.09 -6.80
C VAL A 15 2.05 0.35 -8.24
N ILE A 16 0.96 1.08 -8.47
CA ILE A 16 0.62 1.58 -9.81
C ILE A 16 1.70 2.55 -10.30
N ALA A 17 2.17 3.46 -9.44
CA ALA A 17 3.24 4.39 -9.79
C ALA A 17 4.50 3.64 -10.23
N PHE A 18 4.85 2.57 -9.52
CA PHE A 18 5.99 1.74 -9.88
C PHE A 18 5.78 1.03 -11.23
N LEU A 19 4.62 0.42 -11.42
CA LEU A 19 4.30 -0.32 -12.64
C LEU A 19 4.28 0.57 -13.89
N ARG A 20 3.90 1.83 -13.73
CA ARG A 20 3.78 2.80 -14.83
C ARG A 20 4.97 3.74 -14.93
N ASP A 21 6.00 3.51 -14.14
CA ASP A 21 7.21 4.34 -14.10
C ASP A 21 6.89 5.83 -13.89
N GLU A 22 5.99 6.08 -12.98
CA GLU A 22 5.58 7.43 -12.59
C GLU A 22 6.46 7.99 -11.47
N GLU A 23 6.23 9.24 -11.07
CA GLU A 23 6.97 9.87 -9.98
C GLU A 23 6.90 9.00 -8.73
N GLY A 24 8.06 8.72 -8.14
CA GLY A 24 8.18 7.86 -6.97
C GLY A 24 8.56 6.42 -7.28
N ALA A 25 8.55 6.01 -8.56
CA ALA A 25 8.89 4.63 -8.94
C ALA A 25 10.26 4.21 -8.43
N ASP A 26 11.25 5.10 -8.44
CA ASP A 26 12.60 4.81 -7.97
C ASP A 26 12.63 4.49 -6.48
N LYS A 27 11.83 5.18 -5.68
CA LYS A 27 11.72 4.88 -4.24
C LYS A 27 11.13 3.50 -4.01
N ILE A 28 10.12 3.14 -4.78
CA ILE A 28 9.48 1.81 -4.67
C ILE A 28 10.48 0.73 -5.07
N GLU A 29 11.23 0.93 -6.15
CA GLU A 29 12.24 -0.03 -6.56
C GLU A 29 13.26 -0.26 -5.45
N GLN A 30 13.75 0.80 -4.82
CA GLN A 30 14.70 0.70 -3.72
C GLN A 30 14.10 -0.08 -2.54
N ILE A 31 12.85 0.21 -2.19
CA ILE A 31 12.15 -0.47 -1.09
C ILE A 31 11.99 -1.96 -1.39
N LEU A 32 11.61 -2.30 -2.62
CA LEU A 32 11.50 -3.70 -3.04
C LEU A 32 12.84 -4.42 -2.94
N ARG A 33 13.93 -3.78 -3.34
CA ARG A 33 15.29 -4.35 -3.23
C ARG A 33 15.67 -4.59 -1.76
N GLU A 34 15.36 -3.64 -0.89
CA GLU A 34 15.64 -3.78 0.55
C GLU A 34 14.81 -4.90 1.18
N ALA A 35 13.56 -5.04 0.76
CA ALA A 35 12.69 -6.12 1.23
C ALA A 35 13.22 -7.49 0.75
N GLU A 36 13.68 -7.58 -0.49
CA GLU A 36 14.25 -8.80 -1.04
C GLU A 36 15.50 -9.23 -0.29
N ARG A 37 16.30 -8.26 0.17
CA ARG A 37 17.50 -8.53 0.97
C ARG A 37 17.19 -8.85 2.43
N GLY A 38 15.93 -8.83 2.83
CA GLY A 38 15.52 -9.10 4.20
C GLY A 38 15.76 -7.96 5.17
N LYS A 39 16.10 -6.77 4.69
CA LYS A 39 16.42 -5.63 5.56
C LYS A 39 15.18 -4.93 6.12
N ILE A 40 14.05 -5.05 5.43
CA ILE A 40 12.78 -4.46 5.83
C ILE A 40 11.66 -5.46 5.62
N LYS A 41 10.51 -5.22 6.26
CA LYS A 41 9.29 -5.99 6.04
C LYS A 41 8.32 -5.12 5.24
N LEU A 42 7.73 -5.71 4.21
CA LEU A 42 6.83 -5.03 3.31
C LEU A 42 5.52 -5.78 3.28
N TYR A 43 4.41 -5.06 3.45
CA TYR A 43 3.06 -5.62 3.53
C TYR A 43 2.15 -4.94 2.50
N MET A 44 1.14 -5.67 2.05
CA MET A 44 0.06 -5.11 1.24
C MET A 44 -1.21 -5.90 1.53
N HIS A 45 -2.32 -5.22 1.81
CA HIS A 45 -3.59 -5.92 1.95
C HIS A 45 -4.12 -6.33 0.57
N MET A 46 -4.77 -7.50 0.51
CA MET A 46 -5.32 -8.04 -0.73
C MET A 46 -6.37 -7.10 -1.35
N ILE A 47 -7.07 -6.31 -0.54
CA ILE A 47 -8.01 -5.30 -1.05
C ILE A 47 -7.28 -4.28 -1.91
N ASN A 48 -6.12 -3.82 -1.46
CA ASN A 48 -5.31 -2.87 -2.21
C ASN A 48 -4.69 -3.51 -3.46
N PHE A 49 -4.32 -4.78 -3.36
CA PHE A 49 -3.83 -5.52 -4.51
C PHE A 49 -4.93 -5.70 -5.57
N GLY A 50 -6.16 -6.00 -5.13
CA GLY A 50 -7.32 -6.06 -6.01
C GLY A 50 -7.56 -4.73 -6.73
N GLU A 51 -7.32 -3.61 -6.04
CA GLU A 51 -7.43 -2.29 -6.65
C GLU A 51 -6.41 -2.09 -7.76
N VAL A 52 -5.18 -2.57 -7.58
CA VAL A 52 -4.18 -2.56 -8.65
C VAL A 52 -4.70 -3.34 -9.86
N TYR A 53 -5.24 -4.53 -9.61
CA TYR A 53 -5.74 -5.39 -10.68
C TYR A 53 -6.85 -4.71 -11.49
N TYR A 54 -7.89 -4.22 -10.82
CA TYR A 54 -9.01 -3.64 -11.58
C TYR A 54 -8.62 -2.35 -12.29
N ASN A 55 -7.67 -1.61 -11.76
CA ASN A 55 -7.16 -0.41 -12.41
C ASN A 55 -6.49 -0.76 -13.74
N VAL A 56 -5.62 -1.77 -13.74
CA VAL A 56 -4.97 -2.24 -14.96
C VAL A 56 -5.98 -2.88 -15.92
N LEU A 57 -6.91 -3.67 -15.38
CA LEU A 57 -7.99 -4.29 -16.17
C LEU A 57 -8.80 -3.24 -16.93
N LYS A 58 -9.20 -2.20 -16.23
CA LYS A 58 -10.03 -1.13 -16.79
C LYS A 58 -9.30 -0.36 -17.90
N GLU A 59 -8.02 -0.09 -17.71
CA GLU A 59 -7.25 0.75 -18.62
C GLU A 59 -6.56 -0.03 -19.75
N ASP A 60 -6.09 -1.24 -19.44
CA ASP A 60 -5.19 -1.97 -20.34
C ASP A 60 -5.70 -3.37 -20.73
N GLY A 61 -6.79 -3.82 -20.13
CA GLY A 61 -7.42 -5.10 -20.48
C GLY A 61 -6.96 -6.28 -19.63
N GLU A 62 -7.67 -7.40 -19.80
CA GLU A 62 -7.53 -8.57 -18.93
C GLU A 62 -6.18 -9.27 -19.06
N THR A 63 -5.65 -9.37 -20.29
CA THR A 63 -4.38 -10.05 -20.51
C THR A 63 -3.26 -9.39 -19.73
N LEU A 64 -3.17 -8.06 -19.82
CA LEU A 64 -2.14 -7.32 -19.09
C LEU A 64 -2.39 -7.39 -17.59
N ALA A 65 -3.64 -7.24 -17.15
CA ALA A 65 -3.98 -7.31 -15.74
C ALA A 65 -3.60 -8.65 -15.12
N ASN A 66 -3.85 -9.76 -15.80
CA ASN A 66 -3.46 -11.09 -15.33
C ASN A 66 -1.94 -11.23 -15.24
N GLY A 67 -1.21 -10.69 -16.20
CA GLY A 67 0.25 -10.70 -16.18
C GLY A 67 0.81 -9.88 -15.01
N ILE A 68 0.22 -8.72 -14.72
CA ILE A 68 0.60 -7.87 -13.59
C ILE A 68 0.31 -8.59 -12.28
N TRP A 69 -0.85 -9.23 -12.16
CA TRP A 69 -1.19 -10.01 -10.96
C TRP A 69 -0.11 -11.04 -10.66
N ALA A 70 0.24 -11.86 -11.65
CA ALA A 70 1.26 -12.89 -11.49
C ALA A 70 2.62 -12.30 -11.11
N LYS A 71 3.00 -11.19 -11.74
CA LYS A 71 4.27 -10.52 -11.47
C LYS A 71 4.35 -9.96 -10.06
N VAL A 72 3.33 -9.22 -9.64
CA VAL A 72 3.31 -8.56 -8.33
C VAL A 72 3.24 -9.58 -7.20
N LYS A 73 2.53 -10.70 -7.41
CA LYS A 73 2.49 -11.78 -6.42
C LYS A 73 3.87 -12.35 -6.09
N ASN A 74 4.83 -12.20 -6.97
CA ASN A 74 6.20 -12.66 -6.75
C ASN A 74 7.12 -11.59 -6.15
N TYR A 75 6.60 -10.40 -5.88
CA TYR A 75 7.37 -9.36 -5.18
C TYR A 75 7.62 -9.78 -3.72
N PRO A 76 8.68 -9.26 -3.09
CA PRO A 76 8.98 -9.56 -1.68
C PRO A 76 8.02 -8.83 -0.74
N VAL A 77 6.75 -9.12 -0.87
CA VAL A 77 5.64 -8.49 -0.15
C VAL A 77 4.85 -9.56 0.58
N ASN A 78 4.52 -9.30 1.84
CA ASN A 78 3.61 -10.13 2.61
C ASN A 78 2.17 -9.66 2.32
N PHE A 79 1.44 -10.44 1.53
CA PHE A 79 0.05 -10.12 1.21
C PHE A 79 -0.85 -10.57 2.35
N LEU A 80 -1.72 -9.65 2.81
CA LEU A 80 -2.57 -9.86 3.97
C LEU A 80 -4.03 -9.92 3.52
N ASP A 81 -4.77 -10.84 4.11
CA ASP A 81 -6.19 -11.04 3.80
C ASP A 81 -7.09 -10.95 5.03
N ASP A 82 -6.59 -10.37 6.12
CA ASP A 82 -7.34 -10.27 7.37
C ASP A 82 -8.65 -9.49 7.18
N LEU A 83 -9.75 -10.12 7.58
CA LEU A 83 -11.08 -9.55 7.61
C LEU A 83 -11.76 -9.86 8.96
N SER A 84 -10.95 -10.06 10.00
CA SER A 84 -11.49 -10.27 11.34
C SER A 84 -12.33 -9.08 11.76
N GLU A 85 -13.25 -9.30 12.69
CA GLU A 85 -14.14 -8.25 13.17
C GLU A 85 -13.37 -7.05 13.72
N GLY A 86 -12.33 -7.30 14.50
CA GLY A 86 -11.52 -6.21 15.07
C GLY A 86 -10.82 -5.37 14.01
N PHE A 87 -10.23 -6.02 13.02
CA PHE A 87 -9.57 -5.33 11.93
C PHE A 87 -10.59 -4.54 11.09
N LEU A 88 -11.72 -5.17 10.75
CA LEU A 88 -12.75 -4.51 9.95
C LEU A 88 -13.33 -3.29 10.67
N LEU A 89 -13.47 -3.35 12.00
CA LEU A 89 -13.89 -2.18 12.77
C LEU A 89 -12.90 -1.03 12.63
N SER A 90 -11.60 -1.31 12.66
CA SER A 90 -10.58 -0.28 12.43
C SER A 90 -10.71 0.33 11.04
N VAL A 91 -10.88 -0.49 10.02
CA VAL A 91 -11.08 -0.04 8.64
C VAL A 91 -12.31 0.87 8.53
N THR A 92 -13.43 0.44 9.10
CA THR A 92 -14.69 1.18 8.99
C THR A 92 -14.64 2.50 9.76
N LYS A 93 -13.91 2.56 10.87
CA LYS A 93 -13.69 3.82 11.60
C LYS A 93 -12.93 4.82 10.75
N PHE A 94 -11.88 4.40 10.05
CA PHE A 94 -11.18 5.28 9.13
C PHE A 94 -12.12 5.78 8.03
N LYS A 95 -12.87 4.88 7.41
CA LYS A 95 -13.81 5.23 6.35
C LYS A 95 -14.89 6.19 6.84
N GLY A 96 -15.39 5.99 8.05
CA GLY A 96 -16.45 6.81 8.61
C GLY A 96 -16.00 8.20 9.06
N ARG A 97 -14.72 8.37 9.38
CA ARG A 97 -14.18 9.62 9.93
C ARG A 97 -13.45 10.48 8.92
N TYR A 98 -13.03 9.92 7.77
CA TYR A 98 -12.20 10.62 6.80
C TYR A 98 -12.76 10.47 5.39
N PRO A 99 -12.57 11.50 4.52
CA PRO A 99 -13.03 11.46 3.14
C PRO A 99 -12.08 10.64 2.25
N ILE A 100 -11.93 9.36 2.55
CA ILE A 100 -11.06 8.44 1.82
C ILE A 100 -11.89 7.29 1.26
N SER A 101 -11.36 6.60 0.28
CA SER A 101 -12.00 5.40 -0.27
C SER A 101 -11.93 4.25 0.74
N TYR A 102 -12.77 3.23 0.53
CA TYR A 102 -12.74 2.05 1.38
C TYR A 102 -11.39 1.34 1.28
N ALA A 103 -10.83 1.26 0.08
CA ALA A 103 -9.50 0.66 -0.12
C ALA A 103 -8.42 1.44 0.64
N ASP A 104 -8.47 2.77 0.63
CA ASP A 104 -7.55 3.60 1.41
C ASP A 104 -7.68 3.32 2.91
N ALA A 105 -8.90 3.10 3.39
CA ALA A 105 -9.14 2.75 4.78
C ALA A 105 -8.49 1.41 5.14
N PHE A 106 -8.51 0.43 4.24
CA PHE A 106 -7.78 -0.82 4.43
C PHE A 106 -6.28 -0.61 4.54
N ALA A 107 -5.71 0.22 3.68
CA ALA A 107 -4.27 0.51 3.74
C ALA A 107 -3.89 1.20 5.05
N ALA A 108 -4.69 2.18 5.48
CA ALA A 108 -4.47 2.89 6.75
C ALA A 108 -4.54 1.94 7.95
N ALA A 109 -5.58 1.11 8.01
CA ALA A 109 -5.75 0.16 9.11
C ALA A 109 -4.61 -0.87 9.13
N THR A 110 -4.16 -1.32 7.97
CA THR A 110 -3.03 -2.25 7.85
C THR A 110 -1.76 -1.62 8.41
N SER A 111 -1.50 -0.35 8.08
CA SER A 111 -0.29 0.34 8.56
C SER A 111 -0.29 0.47 10.09
N VAL A 112 -1.44 0.74 10.69
CA VAL A 112 -1.56 0.83 12.15
C VAL A 112 -1.35 -0.55 12.78
N GLU A 113 -2.01 -1.58 12.27
CA GLU A 113 -1.91 -2.93 12.82
C GLU A 113 -0.49 -3.47 12.78
N LYS A 114 0.22 -3.21 11.69
CA LYS A 114 1.60 -3.67 11.50
C LYS A 114 2.64 -2.73 12.09
N GLU A 115 2.22 -1.62 12.68
CA GLU A 115 3.14 -0.59 13.19
C GLU A 115 4.14 -0.19 12.10
N ALA A 116 3.60 0.12 10.91
CA ALA A 116 4.37 0.33 9.70
C ALA A 116 4.12 1.72 9.11
N LEU A 117 5.08 2.19 8.32
CA LEU A 117 4.91 3.39 7.50
C LEU A 117 4.08 3.04 6.27
N LEU A 118 3.06 3.84 5.99
CA LEU A 118 2.30 3.72 4.76
C LEU A 118 3.05 4.39 3.62
N ILE A 119 3.31 3.66 2.55
CA ILE A 119 3.96 4.19 1.35
C ILE A 119 2.86 4.59 0.38
N THR A 120 2.77 5.86 0.07
CA THR A 120 1.74 6.38 -0.85
C THR A 120 2.17 7.70 -1.49
N GLY A 121 1.50 8.06 -2.56
CA GLY A 121 1.56 9.40 -3.16
C GLY A 121 0.19 10.07 -3.19
N ASP A 122 -0.82 9.45 -2.58
CA ASP A 122 -2.19 9.95 -2.62
C ASP A 122 -2.40 11.02 -1.55
N PRO A 123 -2.72 12.28 -1.94
CA PRO A 123 -2.90 13.37 -0.99
C PRO A 123 -4.06 13.18 -0.01
N ASP A 124 -4.98 12.25 -0.27
CA ASP A 124 -6.11 11.98 0.63
C ASP A 124 -5.64 11.50 2.01
N PHE A 125 -4.44 10.93 2.10
CA PHE A 125 -3.88 10.49 3.38
C PHE A 125 -3.31 11.62 4.24
N LYS A 126 -3.24 12.84 3.72
CA LYS A 126 -2.70 13.97 4.49
C LYS A 126 -3.48 14.24 5.78
N PHE A 127 -4.80 14.08 5.75
CA PHE A 127 -5.63 14.31 6.93
C PHE A 127 -5.32 13.32 8.04
N LEU A 128 -5.10 12.06 7.67
CA LEU A 128 -4.78 11.01 8.64
C LEU A 128 -3.39 11.23 9.25
N GLU A 129 -2.42 11.62 8.42
CA GLU A 129 -1.07 11.93 8.89
C GLU A 129 -1.09 13.13 9.83
N ARG A 130 -1.77 14.21 9.43
CA ARG A 130 -1.89 15.43 10.23
C ARG A 130 -2.48 15.15 11.61
N ASP A 131 -3.49 14.28 11.68
CA ASP A 131 -4.16 13.91 12.92
C ASP A 131 -3.39 12.86 13.73
N GLY A 132 -2.20 12.47 13.27
CA GLY A 132 -1.36 11.51 13.97
C GLY A 132 -1.88 10.07 13.95
N LYS A 133 -2.79 9.75 13.02
CA LYS A 133 -3.40 8.41 12.95
C LYS A 133 -2.54 7.40 12.23
N ILE A 134 -1.71 7.86 11.30
CA ILE A 134 -0.79 7.04 10.52
C ILE A 134 0.53 7.80 10.34
N LYS A 135 1.58 7.06 9.98
CA LYS A 135 2.86 7.63 9.54
C LYS A 135 3.04 7.28 8.07
N VAL A 136 3.46 8.26 7.28
CA VAL A 136 3.52 8.11 5.83
C VAL A 136 4.94 8.34 5.31
N LEU A 137 5.34 7.46 4.38
CA LEU A 137 6.49 7.70 3.52
C LEU A 137 5.95 8.15 2.17
N TRP A 138 6.05 9.44 1.89
CA TRP A 138 5.57 10.00 0.64
C TRP A 138 6.54 9.70 -0.49
N ILE A 139 6.02 9.20 -1.62
CA ILE A 139 6.83 8.90 -2.81
C ILE A 139 6.89 10.06 -3.79
N ARG A 140 6.12 11.10 -3.53
CA ARG A 140 6.15 12.35 -4.32
C ARG A 140 5.72 13.50 -3.42
N ASN A 141 5.92 14.72 -3.92
CA ASN A 141 5.42 15.93 -3.24
C ASN A 141 3.89 16.01 -3.39
N VAL A 142 3.21 16.28 -2.30
CA VAL A 142 1.76 16.37 -2.27
C VAL A 142 1.28 17.61 -1.52
#